data_04009c034daa4a240a545a890e655adf
#
_entry.id   04009c034daa4a240a545a890e655adf
#
_cell.length_a   1.000
_cell.length_b   1.000
_cell.length_c   1.000
_cell.angle_alpha   90.00
_cell.angle_beta   90.00
_cell.angle_gamma   90.00
#
_symmetry.space_group_name_H-M   'P 1'
#
loop_
_entity.id
_entity.type
_entity.pdbx_description
1 polymer ?
#
loop_
_entity_poly.entity_id
_entity_poly.type
_entity_poly.pdbx_seq_one_letter_code
_entity_poly.pdbx_strand_id
1 'polypeptide(L)'
;RDTFESTVLANIDYSQKLDFITEGLSLHALFSLRNYSYSTKARVQDYNSYELKDYSVDANGNYTMKVGPTDGSNPQRFPLANEGGSTGERKFYFQSYLDYTRSFNEHHVNAMILFNMDEYSTNNPGTNLISSLPKRRMGVAGRITYDYAHRYMTEVNAGYNGSENFAKGHRWGFFPSISLGWNVAEEPFWESLKNIVSRLKVRGSYGLVGNDQIGSDRYIYLEQVNLQGSSPFQTGYGTQTQTYQGPTYNRFRNEDITWEVGHKLNVGLDLQLFNDWNITFDVFREIRSNIFQQKLSIPQYLGTAGSVIYGNFAKVRNHGVDLSIDYGKQISKDFTLQFKGTFTFARNKVLEYDEAPGLRPGMKTVGRRLNTFLGYVTNGLYENYTDVEESPTSTLGNIAISPGDIKYVDQP
;
A
#
# COMPACT_ATOMS: atom_id res chain seq x y z
N ARG A 1 -17.03 -19.77 -25.00
CA ARG A 1 -16.23 -19.65 -23.79
C ARG A 1 -17.18 -19.69 -22.60
N ASP A 2 -16.96 -20.64 -21.70
CA ASP A 2 -17.72 -20.78 -20.46
C ASP A 2 -16.85 -20.27 -19.29
N THR A 3 -17.46 -19.54 -18.38
CA THR A 3 -16.80 -19.06 -17.14
C THR A 3 -17.59 -19.52 -15.95
N PHE A 4 -16.91 -20.01 -14.95
CA PHE A 4 -17.50 -20.36 -13.68
C PHE A 4 -16.76 -19.62 -12.55
N GLU A 5 -17.52 -18.97 -11.70
CA GLU A 5 -16.99 -18.26 -10.52
C GLU A 5 -17.83 -18.64 -9.31
N SER A 6 -17.15 -18.97 -8.22
CA SER A 6 -17.79 -19.34 -6.97
C SER A 6 -17.00 -18.81 -5.78
N THR A 7 -17.70 -18.23 -4.83
CA THR A 7 -17.15 -17.86 -3.53
C THR A 7 -17.96 -18.55 -2.44
N VAL A 8 -17.29 -19.37 -1.63
CA VAL A 8 -17.87 -19.97 -0.44
C VAL A 8 -17.29 -19.30 0.78
N LEU A 9 -18.15 -18.77 1.64
CA LEU A 9 -17.82 -18.18 2.92
C LEU A 9 -18.46 -19.04 4.02
N ALA A 10 -17.67 -19.45 4.99
CA ALA A 10 -18.14 -20.16 6.17
C ALA A 10 -17.59 -19.46 7.41
N ASN A 11 -18.48 -19.01 8.29
CA ASN A 11 -18.15 -18.39 9.56
C ASN A 11 -18.76 -19.21 10.69
N ILE A 12 -17.97 -19.44 11.73
CA ILE A 12 -18.41 -20.02 12.98
C ILE A 12 -18.07 -19.02 14.07
N ASP A 13 -19.11 -18.49 14.69
CA ASP A 13 -19.00 -17.56 15.82
C ASP A 13 -19.38 -18.31 17.09
N TYR A 14 -18.51 -18.25 18.08
CA TYR A 14 -18.76 -18.77 19.41
C TYR A 14 -18.65 -17.67 20.45
N SER A 15 -19.63 -17.56 21.33
CA SER A 15 -19.65 -16.62 22.44
C SER A 15 -20.12 -17.30 23.69
N GLN A 16 -19.36 -17.18 24.75
CA GLN A 16 -19.64 -17.79 26.06
C GLN A 16 -19.45 -16.77 27.17
N LYS A 17 -20.48 -16.53 27.93
CA LYS A 17 -20.37 -15.80 29.19
C LYS A 17 -19.70 -16.70 30.23
N LEU A 18 -18.72 -16.14 30.93
CA LEU A 18 -17.93 -16.82 31.95
C LEU A 18 -18.20 -16.20 33.34
N ASP A 19 -19.45 -15.74 33.57
CA ASP A 19 -19.87 -15.14 34.85
C ASP A 19 -19.69 -16.10 36.04
N PHE A 20 -19.61 -17.40 35.77
CA PHE A 20 -19.28 -18.43 36.80
C PHE A 20 -17.85 -18.35 37.30
N ILE A 21 -16.92 -17.71 36.57
CA ILE A 21 -15.56 -17.42 37.00
C ILE A 21 -15.51 -16.05 37.65
N THR A 22 -15.97 -15.01 36.89
CA THR A 22 -16.11 -13.65 37.39
C THR A 22 -17.16 -12.92 36.55
N GLU A 23 -17.99 -12.11 37.21
CA GLU A 23 -19.05 -11.33 36.56
C GLU A 23 -18.45 -10.37 35.54
N GLY A 24 -19.05 -10.37 34.33
CA GLY A 24 -18.64 -9.50 33.22
C GLY A 24 -17.49 -10.07 32.36
N LEU A 25 -17.05 -11.31 32.59
CA LEU A 25 -16.08 -12.01 31.74
C LEU A 25 -16.80 -12.74 30.62
N SER A 26 -16.29 -12.63 29.40
CA SER A 26 -16.79 -13.39 28.25
C SER A 26 -15.65 -13.87 27.36
N LEU A 27 -15.84 -15.04 26.74
CA LEU A 27 -14.97 -15.59 25.71
C LEU A 27 -15.67 -15.53 24.37
N HIS A 28 -14.96 -15.05 23.37
CA HIS A 28 -15.42 -15.02 22.00
C HIS A 28 -14.40 -15.72 21.09
N ALA A 29 -14.89 -16.46 20.10
CA ALA A 29 -14.04 -17.07 19.08
C ALA A 29 -14.75 -16.98 17.73
N LEU A 30 -14.01 -16.60 16.71
CA LEU A 30 -14.43 -16.53 15.32
C LEU A 30 -13.51 -17.38 14.47
N PHE A 31 -14.11 -18.30 13.73
CA PHE A 31 -13.45 -19.05 12.67
C PHE A 31 -14.08 -18.64 11.34
N SER A 32 -13.27 -18.23 10.37
CA SER A 32 -13.73 -17.83 9.03
C SER A 32 -12.92 -18.54 7.96
N LEU A 33 -13.61 -19.16 7.02
CA LEU A 33 -13.05 -19.78 5.83
C LEU A 33 -13.66 -19.13 4.59
N ARG A 34 -12.81 -18.61 3.71
CA ARG A 34 -13.19 -18.17 2.37
C ARG A 34 -12.51 -19.06 1.34
N ASN A 35 -13.28 -19.63 0.45
CA ASN A 35 -12.77 -20.34 -0.72
C ASN A 35 -13.33 -19.68 -1.98
N TYR A 36 -12.44 -19.18 -2.83
CA TYR A 36 -12.76 -18.61 -4.13
C TYR A 36 -12.28 -19.55 -5.22
N SER A 37 -13.11 -19.83 -6.19
CA SER A 37 -12.78 -20.64 -7.35
C SER A 37 -13.26 -19.95 -8.62
N TYR A 38 -12.35 -19.80 -9.56
CA TYR A 38 -12.63 -19.28 -10.89
C TYR A 38 -12.09 -20.24 -11.93
N SER A 39 -12.90 -20.57 -12.92
CA SER A 39 -12.45 -21.39 -14.06
C SER A 39 -13.02 -20.86 -15.36
N THR A 40 -12.22 -20.97 -16.40
CA THR A 40 -12.65 -20.69 -17.77
C THR A 40 -12.43 -21.91 -18.63
N LYS A 41 -13.35 -22.15 -19.53
CA LYS A 41 -13.27 -23.21 -20.53
C LYS A 41 -13.57 -22.61 -21.90
N ALA A 42 -12.62 -22.70 -22.80
CA ALA A 42 -12.78 -22.25 -24.15
C ALA A 42 -12.51 -23.44 -25.11
N ARG A 43 -13.36 -23.58 -26.11
CA ARG A 43 -13.11 -24.48 -27.20
C ARG A 43 -12.74 -23.61 -28.39
N VAL A 44 -11.54 -23.78 -28.90
CA VAL A 44 -11.00 -23.00 -29.99
C VAL A 44 -10.82 -23.88 -31.19
N GLN A 45 -11.20 -23.38 -32.36
CA GLN A 45 -10.98 -24.00 -33.63
C GLN A 45 -10.18 -23.06 -34.51
N ASP A 46 -9.08 -23.52 -35.04
CA ASP A 46 -8.31 -22.77 -36.00
C ASP A 46 -8.96 -22.86 -37.37
N TYR A 47 -8.96 -21.76 -38.07
CA TYR A 47 -9.47 -21.68 -39.44
C TYR A 47 -8.32 -21.86 -40.45
N ASN A 48 -8.64 -22.48 -41.57
CA ASN A 48 -7.72 -22.48 -42.67
C ASN A 48 -7.52 -21.08 -43.21
N SER A 49 -6.29 -20.63 -43.29
CA SER A 49 -5.95 -19.48 -44.12
C SER A 49 -5.52 -19.94 -45.50
N TYR A 50 -6.04 -19.25 -46.51
CA TYR A 50 -5.73 -19.52 -47.90
C TYR A 50 -5.10 -18.30 -48.52
N GLU A 51 -4.11 -18.49 -49.36
CA GLU A 51 -3.49 -17.44 -50.15
C GLU A 51 -3.58 -17.72 -51.63
N LEU A 52 -3.54 -16.71 -52.46
CA LEU A 52 -3.47 -16.82 -53.90
C LEU A 52 -2.07 -17.35 -54.25
N LYS A 53 -2.02 -18.59 -54.71
CA LYS A 53 -0.76 -19.27 -55.11
C LYS A 53 -0.39 -18.93 -56.55
N ASP A 54 -1.39 -18.76 -57.43
CA ASP A 54 -1.17 -18.45 -58.82
C ASP A 54 -2.44 -17.86 -59.45
N TYR A 55 -2.29 -17.12 -60.51
CA TYR A 55 -3.42 -16.68 -61.33
C TYR A 55 -3.07 -16.72 -62.82
N SER A 56 -4.05 -16.96 -63.68
CA SER A 56 -3.91 -16.89 -65.14
C SER A 56 -5.07 -16.12 -65.73
N VAL A 57 -4.80 -15.44 -66.85
CA VAL A 57 -5.82 -14.72 -67.63
C VAL A 57 -5.92 -15.36 -68.94
N ASP A 58 -7.14 -15.79 -69.40
CA ASP A 58 -7.37 -16.36 -70.67
C ASP A 58 -7.41 -15.31 -71.82
N ALA A 59 -7.44 -15.75 -73.08
CA ALA A 59 -7.44 -14.86 -74.23
C ALA A 59 -8.67 -13.91 -74.29
N ASN A 60 -9.74 -14.22 -73.52
CA ASN A 60 -10.93 -13.41 -73.36
C ASN A 60 -10.95 -12.47 -72.19
N GLY A 61 -9.83 -12.42 -71.41
CA GLY A 61 -9.69 -11.57 -70.25
C GLY A 61 -10.29 -12.14 -68.94
N ASN A 62 -10.65 -13.41 -68.86
CA ASN A 62 -11.17 -14.05 -67.69
C ASN A 62 -10.02 -14.48 -66.78
N TYR A 63 -10.20 -14.25 -65.48
CA TYR A 63 -9.21 -14.61 -64.46
C TYR A 63 -9.54 -15.99 -63.89
N THR A 64 -8.53 -16.88 -63.88
CA THR A 64 -8.57 -18.12 -63.10
C THR A 64 -7.59 -17.98 -61.92
N MET A 65 -8.11 -18.10 -60.73
CA MET A 65 -7.33 -17.99 -59.50
C MET A 65 -7.08 -19.38 -58.90
N LYS A 66 -5.84 -19.70 -58.62
CA LYS A 66 -5.46 -20.89 -57.88
C LYS A 66 -5.18 -20.52 -56.42
N VAL A 67 -6.11 -20.88 -55.56
CA VAL A 67 -6.03 -20.64 -54.14
C VAL A 67 -5.56 -21.91 -53.44
N GLY A 68 -4.57 -21.79 -52.57
CA GLY A 68 -4.07 -22.89 -51.78
C GLY A 68 -3.90 -22.49 -50.28
N PRO A 69 -3.78 -23.47 -49.40
CA PRO A 69 -3.54 -23.16 -47.99
C PRO A 69 -2.25 -22.40 -47.83
N THR A 70 -2.25 -21.44 -46.90
CA THR A 70 -1.03 -20.72 -46.47
C THR A 70 -0.06 -21.72 -45.87
N ASP A 71 1.23 -21.62 -46.21
CA ASP A 71 2.26 -22.51 -45.68
C ASP A 71 2.28 -22.49 -44.14
N GLY A 72 2.22 -23.67 -43.53
CA GLY A 72 2.14 -23.82 -42.06
C GLY A 72 0.70 -23.84 -41.51
N SER A 73 -0.35 -23.58 -42.34
CA SER A 73 -1.71 -23.81 -41.90
C SER A 73 -2.01 -25.33 -41.83
N ASN A 74 -2.34 -25.81 -40.64
CA ASN A 74 -2.79 -27.18 -40.43
C ASN A 74 -4.25 -27.18 -39.97
N PRO A 75 -5.19 -27.20 -40.91
CA PRO A 75 -6.60 -27.12 -40.58
C PRO A 75 -7.04 -28.40 -39.87
N GLN A 76 -7.38 -28.26 -38.62
CA GLN A 76 -8.00 -29.35 -37.92
C GLN A 76 -9.50 -29.18 -37.91
N ARG A 77 -10.21 -30.23 -38.33
CA ARG A 77 -11.65 -30.24 -38.58
C ARG A 77 -12.53 -30.15 -37.34
N PHE A 78 -11.94 -30.29 -36.12
CA PHE A 78 -12.65 -30.32 -34.85
C PHE A 78 -12.01 -29.34 -33.88
N PRO A 79 -12.77 -28.79 -32.92
CA PRO A 79 -12.21 -27.97 -31.87
C PRO A 79 -11.22 -28.80 -31.05
N LEU A 80 -9.97 -28.44 -31.10
CA LEU A 80 -8.87 -29.29 -30.69
C LEU A 80 -8.18 -28.81 -29.43
N ALA A 81 -8.28 -27.54 -29.17
CA ALA A 81 -7.75 -26.97 -27.95
C ALA A 81 -8.89 -26.73 -26.99
N ASN A 82 -8.74 -27.34 -25.82
CA ASN A 82 -9.50 -26.99 -24.66
C ASN A 82 -8.64 -25.96 -23.95
N GLU A 83 -8.78 -24.68 -24.33
CA GLU A 83 -8.11 -23.59 -23.69
C GLU A 83 -8.91 -23.18 -22.45
N GLY A 84 -8.26 -23.12 -21.35
CA GLY A 84 -8.89 -22.67 -20.12
C GLY A 84 -7.87 -22.58 -19.00
N GLY A 85 -8.25 -21.87 -17.98
CA GLY A 85 -7.46 -21.71 -16.78
C GLY A 85 -8.33 -21.84 -15.54
N SER A 86 -7.73 -22.21 -14.43
CA SER A 86 -8.41 -22.18 -13.15
C SER A 86 -7.57 -21.40 -12.15
N THR A 87 -8.24 -20.58 -11.35
CA THR A 87 -7.65 -19.86 -10.25
C THR A 87 -8.46 -20.16 -9.01
N GLY A 88 -7.77 -20.49 -7.93
CA GLY A 88 -8.38 -20.72 -6.62
C GLY A 88 -7.62 -19.97 -5.54
N GLU A 89 -8.39 -19.47 -4.60
CA GLU A 89 -7.85 -18.79 -3.43
C GLU A 89 -8.53 -19.36 -2.19
N ARG A 90 -7.74 -19.57 -1.15
CA ARG A 90 -8.24 -19.96 0.17
C ARG A 90 -7.72 -18.97 1.19
N LYS A 91 -8.61 -18.42 1.98
CA LYS A 91 -8.28 -17.60 3.14
C LYS A 91 -8.88 -18.25 4.39
N PHE A 92 -8.03 -18.45 5.36
CA PHE A 92 -8.37 -18.90 6.70
C PHE A 92 -8.14 -17.74 7.67
N TYR A 93 -9.07 -17.54 8.60
CA TYR A 93 -8.94 -16.58 9.66
C TYR A 93 -9.47 -17.18 10.96
N PHE A 94 -8.69 -17.06 12.02
CA PHE A 94 -9.09 -17.40 13.36
C PHE A 94 -8.82 -16.23 14.30
N GLN A 95 -9.78 -15.96 15.17
CA GLN A 95 -9.66 -14.96 16.22
C GLN A 95 -10.29 -15.52 17.49
N SER A 96 -9.66 -15.30 18.63
CA SER A 96 -10.26 -15.55 19.93
C SER A 96 -9.89 -14.44 20.89
N TYR A 97 -10.83 -13.97 21.69
CA TYR A 97 -10.56 -12.97 22.70
C TYR A 97 -11.37 -13.22 23.97
N LEU A 98 -10.74 -12.85 25.09
CA LEU A 98 -11.39 -12.68 26.37
C LEU A 98 -11.69 -11.21 26.56
N ASP A 99 -12.91 -10.89 26.92
CA ASP A 99 -13.37 -9.54 27.26
C ASP A 99 -13.91 -9.53 28.68
N TYR A 100 -13.47 -8.57 29.46
CA TYR A 100 -13.92 -8.34 30.81
C TYR A 100 -14.46 -6.93 30.91
N THR A 101 -15.74 -6.77 31.26
CA THR A 101 -16.41 -5.48 31.41
C THR A 101 -17.11 -5.44 32.75
N ARG A 102 -16.74 -4.46 33.59
CA ARG A 102 -17.34 -4.29 34.89
C ARG A 102 -17.39 -2.83 35.32
N SER A 103 -18.46 -2.50 36.04
CA SER A 103 -18.65 -1.18 36.66
C SER A 103 -18.70 -1.32 38.18
N PHE A 104 -17.93 -0.47 38.87
CA PHE A 104 -17.86 -0.36 40.33
C PHE A 104 -18.20 1.06 40.73
N ASN A 105 -19.44 1.34 41.06
CA ASN A 105 -19.92 2.68 41.29
C ASN A 105 -19.64 3.62 40.06
N GLU A 106 -18.76 4.60 40.26
CA GLU A 106 -18.35 5.55 39.21
C GLU A 106 -17.15 5.06 38.37
N HIS A 107 -16.62 3.88 38.68
CA HIS A 107 -15.48 3.28 37.98
C HIS A 107 -15.95 2.27 36.94
N HIS A 108 -15.61 2.50 35.69
CA HIS A 108 -15.90 1.58 34.58
C HIS A 108 -14.60 1.04 34.00
N VAL A 109 -14.46 -0.27 33.99
CA VAL A 109 -13.26 -0.96 33.46
C VAL A 109 -13.68 -1.91 32.34
N ASN A 110 -12.99 -1.85 31.22
CA ASN A 110 -13.00 -2.89 30.22
C ASN A 110 -11.58 -3.34 29.94
N ALA A 111 -11.37 -4.64 29.87
CA ALA A 111 -10.07 -5.24 29.53
C ALA A 111 -10.29 -6.34 28.50
N MET A 112 -9.48 -6.36 27.47
CA MET A 112 -9.54 -7.37 26.40
C MET A 112 -8.14 -7.91 26.10
N ILE A 113 -8.03 -9.21 25.94
CA ILE A 113 -6.88 -9.85 25.34
C ILE A 113 -7.33 -10.68 24.15
N LEU A 114 -6.71 -10.45 22.99
CA LEU A 114 -7.07 -11.03 21.72
C LEU A 114 -5.87 -11.75 21.10
N PHE A 115 -6.14 -12.93 20.57
CA PHE A 115 -5.25 -13.65 19.65
C PHE A 115 -5.90 -13.74 18.28
N ASN A 116 -5.14 -13.52 17.23
CA ASN A 116 -5.59 -13.72 15.85
C ASN A 116 -4.50 -14.35 14.97
N MET A 117 -4.94 -15.08 13.96
CA MET A 117 -4.08 -15.56 12.89
C MET A 117 -4.84 -15.62 11.57
N ASP A 118 -4.12 -15.38 10.48
CA ASP A 118 -4.64 -15.55 9.12
C ASP A 118 -3.65 -16.27 8.21
N GLU A 119 -4.22 -17.04 7.28
CA GLU A 119 -3.48 -17.67 6.19
C GLU A 119 -4.20 -17.43 4.88
N TYR A 120 -3.46 -17.00 3.87
CA TYR A 120 -3.93 -16.90 2.49
C TYR A 120 -3.07 -17.77 1.59
N SER A 121 -3.70 -18.55 0.73
CA SER A 121 -3.04 -19.40 -0.28
C SER A 121 -3.76 -19.29 -1.63
N THR A 122 -3.01 -19.41 -2.72
CA THR A 122 -3.53 -19.44 -4.09
C THR A 122 -2.92 -20.59 -4.89
N ASN A 123 -3.69 -21.15 -5.81
CA ASN A 123 -3.21 -22.16 -6.76
C ASN A 123 -2.64 -21.56 -8.06
N ASN A 124 -2.71 -20.23 -8.21
CA ASN A 124 -2.14 -19.50 -9.34
C ASN A 124 -1.09 -18.48 -8.86
N PRO A 125 0.05 -18.96 -8.36
CA PRO A 125 1.07 -18.11 -7.73
C PRO A 125 1.97 -17.37 -8.73
N GLY A 126 1.76 -17.52 -10.03
CA GLY A 126 2.71 -17.08 -11.06
C GLY A 126 3.94 -18.01 -11.15
N THR A 127 5.02 -17.53 -11.74
CA THR A 127 6.25 -18.31 -12.01
C THR A 127 7.25 -18.31 -10.86
N ASN A 128 7.03 -17.50 -9.83
CA ASN A 128 7.96 -17.34 -8.71
C ASN A 128 7.60 -18.30 -7.55
N LEU A 129 8.54 -19.14 -7.14
CA LEU A 129 8.39 -20.06 -6.01
C LEU A 129 7.92 -19.33 -4.73
N ILE A 130 8.46 -18.15 -4.45
CA ILE A 130 8.11 -17.37 -3.26
C ILE A 130 6.61 -16.97 -3.26
N SER A 131 6.06 -16.68 -4.44
CA SER A 131 4.65 -16.35 -4.59
C SER A 131 3.72 -17.54 -4.31
N SER A 132 4.22 -18.78 -4.45
CA SER A 132 3.46 -20.01 -4.20
C SER A 132 3.28 -20.32 -2.71
N LEU A 133 4.10 -19.74 -1.86
CA LEU A 133 4.03 -19.98 -0.41
C LEU A 133 2.80 -19.27 0.20
N PRO A 134 2.10 -19.90 1.17
CA PRO A 134 1.01 -19.26 1.88
C PRO A 134 1.48 -17.98 2.58
N LYS A 135 0.61 -16.98 2.66
CA LYS A 135 0.84 -15.75 3.45
C LYS A 135 0.26 -15.96 4.83
N ARG A 136 1.09 -15.83 5.86
CA ARG A 136 0.69 -16.07 7.26
C ARG A 136 1.01 -14.85 8.11
N ARG A 137 0.09 -14.54 8.99
CA ARG A 137 0.22 -13.53 10.03
C ARG A 137 -0.40 -14.05 11.31
N MET A 138 0.14 -13.62 12.43
CA MET A 138 -0.46 -13.85 13.72
C MET A 138 -0.13 -12.72 14.67
N GLY A 139 -0.98 -12.55 15.69
CA GLY A 139 -0.77 -11.49 16.65
C GLY A 139 -1.51 -11.73 17.95
N VAL A 140 -1.02 -11.06 18.98
CA VAL A 140 -1.69 -10.90 20.27
C VAL A 140 -1.89 -9.41 20.48
N ALA A 141 -3.08 -9.02 20.91
CA ALA A 141 -3.37 -7.64 21.29
C ALA A 141 -4.03 -7.60 22.66
N GLY A 142 -3.70 -6.57 23.42
CA GLY A 142 -4.33 -6.27 24.69
C GLY A 142 -4.88 -4.84 24.68
N ARG A 143 -6.02 -4.63 25.30
CA ARG A 143 -6.63 -3.32 25.53
C ARG A 143 -7.17 -3.24 26.94
N ILE A 144 -6.92 -2.13 27.58
CA ILE A 144 -7.53 -1.78 28.87
C ILE A 144 -8.08 -0.36 28.73
N THR A 145 -9.37 -0.20 29.02
CA THR A 145 -10.01 1.10 29.14
C THR A 145 -10.48 1.31 30.57
N TYR A 146 -10.32 2.50 31.04
CA TYR A 146 -10.77 2.93 32.35
C TYR A 146 -11.45 4.28 32.24
N ASP A 147 -12.64 4.38 32.81
CA ASP A 147 -13.43 5.59 32.90
C ASP A 147 -13.80 5.82 34.37
N TYR A 148 -13.60 7.05 34.84
CA TYR A 148 -14.04 7.49 36.15
C TYR A 148 -15.09 8.58 36.04
N ALA A 149 -16.29 8.30 36.49
CA ALA A 149 -17.43 9.21 36.55
C ALA A 149 -17.74 9.89 35.20
N HIS A 150 -17.41 9.24 34.05
CA HIS A 150 -17.48 9.80 32.71
C HIS A 150 -16.69 11.08 32.50
N ARG A 151 -15.80 11.42 33.43
CA ARG A 151 -14.93 12.62 33.40
C ARG A 151 -13.54 12.32 32.89
N TYR A 152 -12.90 11.31 33.46
CA TYR A 152 -11.52 10.95 33.16
C TYR A 152 -11.47 9.58 32.48
N MET A 153 -10.98 9.56 31.27
CA MET A 153 -10.93 8.36 30.44
C MET A 153 -9.48 8.04 30.09
N THR A 154 -9.12 6.79 30.21
CA THR A 154 -7.80 6.30 29.84
C THR A 154 -7.95 5.02 29.05
N GLU A 155 -7.20 4.89 27.97
CA GLU A 155 -7.11 3.68 27.20
C GLU A 155 -5.65 3.33 26.92
N VAL A 156 -5.27 2.10 27.19
CA VAL A 156 -3.94 1.56 26.87
C VAL A 156 -4.14 0.36 25.97
N ASN A 157 -3.45 0.37 24.83
CA ASN A 157 -3.42 -0.75 23.90
C ASN A 157 -1.99 -1.23 23.69
N ALA A 158 -1.82 -2.52 23.48
CA ALA A 158 -0.57 -3.11 23.08
C ALA A 158 -0.81 -4.21 22.05
N GLY A 159 -0.17 -4.12 20.89
CA GLY A 159 -0.15 -5.15 19.87
C GLY A 159 1.23 -5.79 19.75
N TYR A 160 1.28 -7.11 19.67
CA TYR A 160 2.48 -7.89 19.39
C TYR A 160 2.20 -8.76 18.18
N ASN A 161 2.67 -8.34 17.00
CA ASN A 161 2.32 -8.92 15.72
C ASN A 161 3.53 -9.55 15.04
N GLY A 162 3.33 -10.73 14.44
CA GLY A 162 4.34 -11.46 13.70
C GLY A 162 4.06 -11.49 12.20
N SER A 163 5.09 -11.27 11.38
CA SER A 163 5.03 -11.35 9.93
C SER A 163 6.16 -12.20 9.36
N GLU A 164 5.83 -13.05 8.39
CA GLU A 164 6.80 -13.88 7.66
C GLU A 164 7.65 -13.06 6.67
N ASN A 165 7.28 -11.80 6.39
CA ASN A 165 8.04 -10.93 5.48
C ASN A 165 9.43 -10.60 6.01
N PHE A 166 9.69 -10.85 7.29
CA PHE A 166 10.96 -10.55 7.95
C PHE A 166 11.73 -11.81 8.35
N ALA A 167 13.06 -11.69 8.44
CA ALA A 167 13.94 -12.76 8.88
C ALA A 167 13.68 -13.15 10.35
N LYS A 168 14.14 -14.32 10.73
CA LYS A 168 14.07 -14.78 12.13
C LYS A 168 14.81 -13.78 13.02
N GLY A 169 14.14 -13.28 14.06
CA GLY A 169 14.65 -12.21 14.93
C GLY A 169 14.00 -10.87 14.69
N HIS A 170 13.50 -10.57 13.47
CA HIS A 170 12.83 -9.32 13.11
C HIS A 170 11.34 -9.50 12.78
N ARG A 171 10.81 -10.73 12.90
CA ARG A 171 9.41 -11.06 12.58
C ARG A 171 8.39 -10.39 13.47
N TRP A 172 8.73 -10.18 14.73
CA TRP A 172 7.80 -9.67 15.73
C TRP A 172 7.98 -8.19 16.00
N GLY A 173 6.89 -7.44 15.96
CA GLY A 173 6.84 -6.03 16.28
C GLY A 173 5.92 -5.75 17.46
N PHE A 174 6.33 -4.87 18.36
CA PHE A 174 5.56 -4.42 19.52
C PHE A 174 5.07 -2.98 19.30
N PHE A 175 3.76 -2.79 19.37
CA PHE A 175 3.09 -1.53 19.04
C PHE A 175 2.14 -1.08 20.15
N PRO A 176 2.66 -0.38 21.18
CA PRO A 176 1.85 0.16 22.26
C PRO A 176 1.20 1.48 21.86
N SER A 177 0.07 1.79 22.49
CA SER A 177 -0.56 3.11 22.42
C SER A 177 -1.26 3.45 23.74
N ILE A 178 -1.33 4.74 24.02
CA ILE A 178 -2.08 5.30 25.14
C ILE A 178 -2.93 6.47 24.66
N SER A 179 -4.14 6.57 25.18
CA SER A 179 -5.01 7.72 24.99
C SER A 179 -5.63 8.16 26.31
N LEU A 180 -5.76 9.46 26.45
CA LEU A 180 -6.35 10.13 27.62
C LEU A 180 -7.48 11.04 27.14
N GLY A 181 -8.55 11.07 27.90
CA GLY A 181 -9.68 11.96 27.67
C GLY A 181 -10.12 12.61 28.99
N TRP A 182 -10.39 13.90 28.92
CA TRP A 182 -10.99 14.66 30.02
C TRP A 182 -12.26 15.33 29.52
N ASN A 183 -13.39 14.95 30.09
CA ASN A 183 -14.69 15.54 29.79
C ASN A 183 -14.92 16.71 30.78
N VAL A 184 -14.44 17.87 30.40
CA VAL A 184 -14.48 19.09 31.25
C VAL A 184 -15.92 19.49 31.55
N ALA A 185 -16.85 19.25 30.65
CA ALA A 185 -18.26 19.62 30.80
C ALA A 185 -19.00 18.79 31.88
N GLU A 186 -18.41 17.68 32.35
CA GLU A 186 -18.97 16.88 33.46
C GLU A 186 -18.36 17.24 34.82
N GLU A 187 -17.48 18.25 34.88
CA GLU A 187 -16.95 18.73 36.12
C GLU A 187 -17.94 19.63 36.87
N PRO A 188 -17.98 19.56 38.21
CA PRO A 188 -18.93 20.38 39.01
C PRO A 188 -18.81 21.88 38.77
N PHE A 189 -17.63 22.40 38.52
CA PHE A 189 -17.40 23.83 38.27
C PHE A 189 -17.95 24.28 36.89
N TRP A 190 -18.30 23.35 35.99
CA TRP A 190 -18.84 23.66 34.65
C TRP A 190 -20.35 23.83 34.60
N GLU A 191 -21.08 23.49 35.67
CA GLU A 191 -22.52 23.43 35.71
C GLU A 191 -23.20 24.72 35.20
N SER A 192 -22.64 25.91 35.58
CA SER A 192 -23.17 27.21 35.15
C SER A 192 -23.03 27.47 33.63
N LEU A 193 -22.09 26.80 32.95
CA LEU A 193 -21.82 26.96 31.53
C LEU A 193 -22.49 25.90 30.66
N LYS A 194 -23.06 24.86 31.24
CA LYS A 194 -23.65 23.70 30.55
C LYS A 194 -24.75 24.05 29.54
N ASN A 195 -25.48 25.15 29.79
CA ASN A 195 -26.51 25.65 28.87
C ASN A 195 -25.92 26.26 27.57
N ILE A 196 -24.67 26.72 27.60
CA ILE A 196 -23.97 27.32 26.45
C ILE A 196 -23.06 26.29 25.83
N VAL A 197 -22.26 25.63 26.69
CA VAL A 197 -21.28 24.62 26.28
C VAL A 197 -21.66 23.30 26.93
N SER A 198 -22.49 22.53 26.21
CA SER A 198 -23.04 21.27 26.71
C SER A 198 -22.07 20.11 26.71
N ARG A 199 -21.03 20.18 25.86
CA ARG A 199 -19.92 19.23 25.83
C ARG A 199 -18.62 19.98 25.61
N LEU A 200 -17.63 19.66 26.41
CA LEU A 200 -16.23 20.05 26.21
C LEU A 200 -15.38 18.87 26.64
N LYS A 201 -14.78 18.19 25.65
CA LYS A 201 -13.87 17.07 25.89
C LYS A 201 -12.52 17.37 25.26
N VAL A 202 -11.47 17.31 26.06
CA VAL A 202 -10.08 17.35 25.60
C VAL A 202 -9.56 15.92 25.54
N ARG A 203 -8.89 15.57 24.45
CA ARG A 203 -8.31 14.23 24.27
C ARG A 203 -6.92 14.30 23.70
N GLY A 204 -6.09 13.33 24.09
CA GLY A 204 -4.76 13.18 23.56
C GLY A 204 -4.41 11.71 23.42
N SER A 205 -3.69 11.36 22.36
CA SER A 205 -3.21 9.99 22.15
C SER A 205 -1.81 9.98 21.58
N TYR A 206 -1.04 8.98 21.99
CA TYR A 206 0.24 8.65 21.38
C TYR A 206 0.34 7.14 21.20
N GLY A 207 0.80 6.70 20.03
CA GLY A 207 0.93 5.28 19.76
C GLY A 207 1.87 4.96 18.62
N LEU A 208 2.31 3.70 18.61
CA LEU A 208 3.10 3.10 17.55
C LEU A 208 2.22 2.24 16.67
N VAL A 209 2.43 2.31 15.36
CA VAL A 209 1.74 1.47 14.35
C VAL A 209 2.79 0.85 13.45
N GLY A 210 2.79 -0.49 13.37
CA GLY A 210 3.67 -1.24 12.49
C GLY A 210 3.06 -1.46 11.10
N ASN A 211 3.91 -1.45 10.08
CA ASN A 211 3.56 -1.87 8.73
C ASN A 211 4.54 -2.94 8.24
N ASP A 212 4.00 -4.11 7.84
CA ASP A 212 4.76 -5.23 7.27
C ASP A 212 4.63 -5.32 5.74
N GLN A 213 3.78 -4.48 5.13
CA GLN A 213 3.61 -4.39 3.68
C GLN A 213 4.65 -3.45 3.09
N ILE A 214 5.90 -3.88 3.15
CA ILE A 214 7.05 -3.14 2.65
C ILE A 214 7.48 -3.71 1.29
N GLY A 215 7.53 -2.84 0.27
CA GLY A 215 7.83 -3.28 -1.10
C GLY A 215 6.73 -4.11 -1.77
N SER A 216 7.01 -4.59 -2.97
CA SER A 216 6.10 -5.42 -3.78
C SER A 216 6.28 -6.91 -3.56
N ASP A 217 7.46 -7.34 -3.13
CA ASP A 217 7.85 -8.73 -2.98
C ASP A 217 7.66 -9.24 -1.55
N ARG A 218 7.56 -10.55 -1.40
CA ARG A 218 7.57 -11.26 -0.11
C ARG A 218 8.99 -11.73 0.20
N TYR A 219 9.27 -11.95 1.49
CA TYR A 219 10.59 -12.44 1.95
C TYR A 219 11.74 -11.60 1.40
N ILE A 220 11.56 -10.28 1.41
CA ILE A 220 12.53 -9.34 0.82
C ILE A 220 13.90 -9.34 1.47
N TYR A 221 14.04 -10.01 2.59
CA TYR A 221 15.33 -10.25 3.22
C TYR A 221 16.17 -11.34 2.52
N LEU A 222 15.53 -12.16 1.65
CA LEU A 222 16.24 -13.20 0.88
C LEU A 222 16.91 -12.60 -0.35
N GLU A 223 18.06 -13.18 -0.71
CA GLU A 223 18.71 -12.88 -1.97
C GLU A 223 17.90 -13.39 -3.16
N GLN A 224 18.05 -12.71 -4.28
CA GLN A 224 17.50 -13.13 -5.57
C GLN A 224 18.59 -13.13 -6.64
N VAL A 225 18.95 -14.32 -7.09
CA VAL A 225 19.96 -14.53 -8.11
C VAL A 225 19.31 -15.08 -9.36
N ASN A 226 19.56 -14.44 -10.50
CA ASN A 226 19.23 -14.96 -11.81
C ASN A 226 20.48 -15.62 -12.42
N LEU A 227 20.48 -16.93 -12.57
CA LEU A 227 21.62 -17.69 -13.09
C LEU A 227 21.85 -17.46 -14.59
N GLN A 228 20.83 -16.99 -15.31
CA GLN A 228 20.86 -16.64 -16.72
C GLN A 228 20.62 -15.13 -16.90
N GLY A 229 21.33 -14.33 -16.11
CA GLY A 229 21.21 -12.88 -16.12
C GLY A 229 21.89 -12.23 -17.31
N SER A 230 21.80 -10.90 -17.36
CA SER A 230 22.31 -10.06 -18.46
C SER A 230 23.79 -9.66 -18.34
N SER A 231 24.59 -10.40 -17.59
CA SER A 231 26.06 -10.18 -17.52
C SER A 231 26.78 -11.14 -18.50
N PRO A 232 26.71 -10.88 -19.80
CA PRO A 232 27.24 -11.82 -20.77
C PRO A 232 28.77 -11.82 -20.76
N PHE A 233 29.30 -13.00 -20.88
CA PHE A 233 30.71 -13.25 -21.11
C PHE A 233 30.86 -13.78 -22.52
N GLN A 234 31.77 -13.21 -23.29
CA GLN A 234 32.06 -13.60 -24.68
C GLN A 234 33.38 -14.31 -24.82
N THR A 235 33.38 -15.41 -25.54
CA THR A 235 34.59 -16.11 -25.97
C THR A 235 34.67 -16.11 -27.49
N GLY A 236 35.87 -16.25 -28.03
CA GLY A 236 36.10 -16.28 -29.48
C GLY A 236 36.62 -14.94 -30.02
N TYR A 237 36.93 -14.94 -31.33
CA TYR A 237 37.45 -13.77 -32.03
C TYR A 237 36.71 -13.54 -33.35
N GLY A 238 36.46 -12.28 -33.70
CA GLY A 238 35.84 -11.89 -34.97
C GLY A 238 34.41 -12.40 -35.09
N THR A 239 34.09 -13.10 -36.17
CA THR A 239 32.73 -13.64 -36.44
C THR A 239 32.42 -14.94 -35.71
N GLN A 240 33.38 -15.51 -34.96
CA GLN A 240 33.25 -16.75 -34.21
C GLN A 240 33.17 -16.47 -32.70
N THR A 241 32.38 -15.49 -32.31
CA THR A 241 32.14 -15.18 -30.90
C THR A 241 30.98 -15.99 -30.35
N GLN A 242 31.19 -16.61 -29.19
CA GLN A 242 30.14 -17.25 -28.40
C GLN A 242 29.84 -16.45 -27.15
N THR A 243 28.53 -16.15 -26.92
CA THR A 243 28.10 -15.39 -25.77
C THR A 243 27.47 -16.35 -24.75
N TYR A 244 27.95 -16.30 -23.52
CA TYR A 244 27.45 -17.06 -22.39
C TYR A 244 26.76 -16.08 -21.43
N GLN A 245 25.59 -16.42 -20.98
CA GLN A 245 24.87 -15.64 -19.95
C GLN A 245 25.51 -15.94 -18.59
N GLY A 246 25.80 -14.89 -17.83
CA GLY A 246 26.35 -14.98 -16.47
C GLY A 246 25.27 -14.76 -15.39
N PRO A 247 25.55 -15.12 -14.13
CA PRO A 247 24.64 -14.86 -13.03
C PRO A 247 24.55 -13.35 -12.73
N THR A 248 23.36 -12.91 -12.40
CA THR A 248 23.08 -11.52 -11.97
C THR A 248 22.35 -11.53 -10.64
N TYR A 249 22.79 -10.72 -9.70
CA TYR A 249 22.07 -10.48 -8.46
C TYR A 249 20.98 -9.43 -8.71
N ASN A 250 19.73 -9.83 -8.58
CA ASN A 250 18.60 -8.90 -8.63
C ASN A 250 18.37 -8.23 -7.28
N ARG A 251 18.74 -8.92 -6.20
CA ARG A 251 18.65 -8.43 -4.83
C ARG A 251 19.65 -9.14 -3.93
N PHE A 252 20.37 -8.39 -3.10
CA PHE A 252 21.22 -8.94 -2.06
C PHE A 252 20.41 -9.31 -0.80
N ARG A 253 20.88 -10.33 -0.10
CA ARG A 253 20.34 -10.72 1.21
C ARG A 253 20.56 -9.59 2.22
N ASN A 254 19.49 -9.28 2.98
CA ASN A 254 19.56 -8.38 4.13
C ASN A 254 18.55 -8.83 5.19
N GLU A 255 19.07 -9.47 6.24
CA GLU A 255 18.24 -10.01 7.34
C GLU A 255 17.83 -8.94 8.34
N ASP A 256 18.41 -7.74 8.31
CA ASP A 256 18.11 -6.62 9.21
C ASP A 256 16.85 -5.87 8.80
N ILE A 257 16.20 -6.24 7.69
CA ILE A 257 14.95 -5.64 7.27
C ILE A 257 13.86 -5.92 8.30
N THR A 258 13.22 -4.86 8.76
CA THR A 258 12.21 -4.90 9.82
C THR A 258 10.99 -4.04 9.50
N TRP A 259 10.07 -3.97 10.43
CA TRP A 259 8.82 -3.21 10.37
C TRP A 259 9.08 -1.71 10.12
N GLU A 260 8.29 -1.12 9.24
CA GLU A 260 8.11 0.33 9.26
C GLU A 260 7.27 0.71 10.48
N VAL A 261 7.66 1.77 11.18
CA VAL A 261 6.99 2.19 12.41
C VAL A 261 6.51 3.64 12.28
N GLY A 262 5.20 3.82 12.42
CA GLY A 262 4.56 5.12 12.51
C GLY A 262 4.35 5.53 13.96
N HIS A 263 5.02 6.62 14.40
CA HIS A 263 4.81 7.28 15.68
C HIS A 263 3.74 8.33 15.51
N LYS A 264 2.55 8.10 16.08
CA LYS A 264 1.37 8.96 15.92
C LYS A 264 1.05 9.68 17.20
N LEU A 265 0.99 11.00 17.13
CA LEU A 265 0.51 11.89 18.19
C LEU A 265 -0.73 12.63 17.68
N ASN A 266 -1.78 12.62 18.46
CA ASN A 266 -3.00 13.40 18.20
C ASN A 266 -3.44 14.10 19.49
N VAL A 267 -3.84 15.37 19.37
CA VAL A 267 -4.51 16.14 20.42
C VAL A 267 -5.78 16.72 19.83
N GLY A 268 -6.91 16.45 20.47
CA GLY A 268 -8.21 16.80 19.96
C GLY A 268 -9.09 17.51 21.00
N LEU A 269 -10.01 18.28 20.48
CA LEU A 269 -11.04 19.00 21.24
C LEU A 269 -12.41 18.68 20.61
N ASP A 270 -13.33 18.18 21.42
CA ASP A 270 -14.73 18.00 21.04
C ASP A 270 -15.58 19.00 21.81
N LEU A 271 -16.28 19.87 21.11
CA LEU A 271 -17.06 20.97 21.63
C LEU A 271 -18.49 20.91 21.12
N GLN A 272 -19.46 21.04 22.01
CA GLN A 272 -20.87 21.23 21.64
C GLN A 272 -21.39 22.54 22.24
N LEU A 273 -21.92 23.41 21.37
CA LEU A 273 -22.46 24.70 21.75
C LEU A 273 -23.97 24.72 21.50
N PHE A 274 -24.72 25.24 22.49
CA PHE A 274 -26.16 25.43 22.45
C PHE A 274 -26.97 24.19 22.07
N ASN A 275 -26.38 22.99 22.19
CA ASN A 275 -26.89 21.70 21.72
C ASN A 275 -27.08 21.60 20.17
N ASP A 276 -26.85 22.67 19.43
CA ASP A 276 -27.06 22.78 17.98
C ASP A 276 -25.73 22.61 17.19
N TRP A 277 -24.60 23.02 17.75
CA TRP A 277 -23.30 23.00 17.10
C TRP A 277 -22.41 21.91 17.67
N ASN A 278 -21.90 21.01 16.85
CA ASN A 278 -20.84 20.08 17.22
C ASN A 278 -19.58 20.45 16.45
N ILE A 279 -18.52 20.71 17.15
CA ILE A 279 -17.21 21.11 16.61
C ILE A 279 -16.17 20.12 17.09
N THR A 280 -15.46 19.51 16.17
CA THR A 280 -14.30 18.64 16.47
C THR A 280 -13.07 19.24 15.83
N PHE A 281 -12.03 19.45 16.62
CA PHE A 281 -10.75 19.98 16.17
C PHE A 281 -9.63 19.07 16.61
N ASP A 282 -8.77 18.65 15.67
CA ASP A 282 -7.64 17.77 15.90
C ASP A 282 -6.35 18.40 15.36
N VAL A 283 -5.28 18.26 16.12
CA VAL A 283 -3.90 18.51 15.69
C VAL A 283 -3.16 17.20 15.74
N PHE A 284 -2.57 16.80 14.62
CA PHE A 284 -1.86 15.54 14.54
C PHE A 284 -0.44 15.68 14.03
N ARG A 285 0.39 14.74 14.46
CA ARG A 285 1.75 14.54 13.94
C ARG A 285 2.05 13.06 13.84
N GLU A 286 2.53 12.63 12.67
CA GLU A 286 3.06 11.30 12.44
C GLU A 286 4.52 11.39 12.01
N ILE A 287 5.38 10.57 12.62
CA ILE A 287 6.74 10.31 12.13
C ILE A 287 6.79 8.85 11.76
N ARG A 288 6.91 8.56 10.47
CA ARG A 288 7.13 7.21 9.98
C ARG A 288 8.62 6.99 9.81
N SER A 289 9.16 6.01 10.53
CA SER A 289 10.55 5.62 10.52
C SER A 289 10.73 4.21 9.99
N ASN A 290 11.98 3.81 9.74
CA ASN A 290 12.31 2.51 9.17
C ASN A 290 11.60 2.24 7.84
N ILE A 291 11.38 3.27 7.02
CA ILE A 291 10.74 3.12 5.72
C ILE A 291 11.68 2.34 4.80
N PHE A 292 11.14 1.29 4.20
CA PHE A 292 11.86 0.43 3.28
C PHE A 292 12.25 1.17 2.01
N GLN A 293 13.53 1.09 1.65
CA GLN A 293 14.10 1.83 0.54
C GLN A 293 15.29 1.08 -0.07
N GLN A 294 15.53 1.30 -1.36
CA GLN A 294 16.77 0.93 -2.03
C GLN A 294 17.92 1.81 -1.52
N LYS A 295 19.10 1.21 -1.30
CA LYS A 295 20.32 1.92 -0.93
C LYS A 295 20.95 2.55 -2.18
N LEU A 296 20.88 3.86 -2.29
CA LEU A 296 21.37 4.64 -3.44
C LEU A 296 22.80 5.18 -3.25
N SER A 297 23.31 5.15 -2.02
CA SER A 297 24.66 5.66 -1.69
C SER A 297 25.80 4.75 -2.12
N ILE A 298 25.50 3.58 -2.69
CA ILE A 298 26.51 2.62 -3.13
C ILE A 298 27.10 3.05 -4.48
N PRO A 299 28.42 3.25 -4.58
CA PRO A 299 29.03 3.61 -5.83
C PRO A 299 28.97 2.49 -6.89
N GLN A 300 28.66 2.85 -8.13
CA GLN A 300 28.52 1.89 -9.24
C GLN A 300 29.82 1.13 -9.56
N TYR A 301 31.00 1.70 -9.27
CA TYR A 301 32.29 1.06 -9.54
C TYR A 301 32.56 -0.18 -8.68
N LEU A 302 31.74 -0.46 -7.66
CA LEU A 302 31.83 -1.69 -6.87
C LEU A 302 31.32 -2.94 -7.62
N GLY A 303 30.97 -2.80 -8.89
CA GLY A 303 30.51 -3.93 -9.71
C GLY A 303 29.10 -4.44 -9.37
N THR A 304 28.37 -3.69 -8.53
CA THR A 304 27.00 -4.01 -8.16
C THR A 304 25.97 -3.39 -9.11
N ALA A 305 26.42 -2.91 -10.28
CA ALA A 305 25.56 -2.32 -11.30
C ALA A 305 24.42 -3.28 -11.66
N GLY A 306 23.15 -2.85 -11.40
CA GLY A 306 21.96 -3.68 -11.56
C GLY A 306 21.56 -4.49 -10.33
N SER A 307 22.44 -4.69 -9.35
CA SER A 307 22.09 -5.36 -8.10
C SER A 307 21.50 -4.38 -7.10
N VAL A 308 20.49 -4.81 -6.36
CA VAL A 308 19.71 -3.91 -5.51
C VAL A 308 19.85 -4.32 -4.05
N ILE A 309 20.34 -3.39 -3.24
CA ILE A 309 20.42 -3.53 -1.78
C ILE A 309 19.27 -2.71 -1.19
N TYR A 310 18.46 -3.35 -0.37
CA TYR A 310 17.33 -2.73 0.33
C TYR A 310 17.55 -2.72 1.83
N GLY A 311 16.92 -1.78 2.50
CA GLY A 311 16.88 -1.69 3.96
C GLY A 311 15.90 -0.62 4.43
N ASN A 312 15.84 -0.42 5.73
CA ASN A 312 14.94 0.52 6.38
C ASN A 312 15.64 1.87 6.62
N PHE A 313 15.86 2.66 5.55
CA PHE A 313 16.74 3.85 5.59
C PHE A 313 15.99 5.19 5.62
N ALA A 314 14.69 5.21 5.29
CA ALA A 314 13.99 6.47 5.14
C ALA A 314 13.09 6.80 6.34
N LYS A 315 12.86 8.11 6.53
CA LYS A 315 11.99 8.67 7.56
C LYS A 315 11.21 9.85 7.00
N VAL A 316 9.92 9.89 7.28
CA VAL A 316 9.01 10.93 6.81
C VAL A 316 8.19 11.43 7.99
N ARG A 317 8.02 12.74 8.08
CA ARG A 317 7.10 13.38 9.01
C ARG A 317 5.87 13.89 8.27
N ASN A 318 4.71 13.66 8.84
CA ASN A 318 3.45 14.28 8.45
C ASN A 318 2.84 14.99 9.67
N HIS A 319 2.23 16.17 9.47
CA HIS A 319 1.52 16.90 10.52
C HIS A 319 0.44 17.75 9.88
N GLY A 320 -0.59 18.03 10.67
CA GLY A 320 -1.71 18.79 10.17
C GLY A 320 -2.74 19.08 11.22
N VAL A 321 -3.86 19.60 10.73
CA VAL A 321 -5.05 19.89 11.52
C VAL A 321 -6.28 19.42 10.78
N ASP A 322 -7.25 18.93 11.53
CA ASP A 322 -8.57 18.55 11.06
C ASP A 322 -9.62 19.32 11.84
N LEU A 323 -10.62 19.84 11.14
CA LEU A 323 -11.75 20.53 11.71
C LEU A 323 -13.04 19.98 11.09
N SER A 324 -14.01 19.62 11.95
CA SER A 324 -15.37 19.30 11.55
C SER A 324 -16.34 20.20 12.32
N ILE A 325 -17.29 20.77 11.62
CA ILE A 325 -18.35 21.59 12.19
C ILE A 325 -19.68 21.02 11.69
N ASP A 326 -20.52 20.57 12.59
CA ASP A 326 -21.85 20.07 12.33
C ASP A 326 -22.86 20.96 13.08
N TYR A 327 -23.81 21.53 12.36
CA TYR A 327 -24.90 22.30 12.90
C TYR A 327 -26.21 21.63 12.53
N GLY A 328 -27.09 21.46 13.49
CA GLY A 328 -28.42 20.90 13.28
C GLY A 328 -29.44 21.55 14.19
N LYS A 329 -30.49 22.12 13.59
CA LYS A 329 -31.58 22.76 14.35
C LYS A 329 -32.94 22.48 13.72
N GLN A 330 -33.87 22.04 14.53
CA GLN A 330 -35.27 21.99 14.17
C GLN A 330 -35.91 23.38 14.39
N ILE A 331 -36.20 24.09 13.30
CA ILE A 331 -36.75 25.45 13.33
C ILE A 331 -38.28 25.41 13.51
N SER A 332 -38.92 24.42 12.90
CA SER A 332 -40.35 24.17 13.06
C SER A 332 -40.64 22.67 13.03
N LYS A 333 -41.89 22.25 13.22
CA LYS A 333 -42.30 20.83 13.16
C LYS A 333 -41.93 20.17 11.83
N ASP A 334 -41.96 20.96 10.76
CA ASP A 334 -41.79 20.47 9.39
C ASP A 334 -40.47 20.94 8.73
N PHE A 335 -39.67 21.75 9.44
CA PHE A 335 -38.43 22.30 8.89
C PHE A 335 -37.22 22.11 9.81
N THR A 336 -36.27 21.35 9.36
CA THR A 336 -34.95 21.12 10.00
C THR A 336 -33.86 21.67 9.12
N LEU A 337 -32.99 22.49 9.69
CA LEU A 337 -31.77 22.99 9.02
C LEU A 337 -30.56 22.21 9.51
N GLN A 338 -29.77 21.67 8.58
CA GLN A 338 -28.54 20.98 8.87
C GLN A 338 -27.40 21.55 7.99
N PHE A 339 -26.26 21.77 8.60
CA PHE A 339 -25.04 22.18 7.92
C PHE A 339 -23.88 21.32 8.41
N LYS A 340 -23.05 20.83 7.48
CA LYS A 340 -21.82 20.13 7.79
C LYS A 340 -20.67 20.69 6.98
N GLY A 341 -19.59 21.09 7.68
CA GLY A 341 -18.35 21.56 7.08
C GLY A 341 -17.17 20.76 7.62
N THR A 342 -16.23 20.41 6.74
CA THR A 342 -14.98 19.77 7.13
C THR A 342 -13.80 20.48 6.48
N PHE A 343 -12.72 20.63 7.24
CA PHE A 343 -11.48 21.20 6.75
C PHE A 343 -10.30 20.36 7.21
N THR A 344 -9.42 19.99 6.30
CA THR A 344 -8.18 19.26 6.58
C THR A 344 -7.00 19.99 5.97
N PHE A 345 -5.96 20.23 6.76
CA PHE A 345 -4.67 20.69 6.28
C PHE A 345 -3.59 19.73 6.74
N ALA A 346 -2.86 19.14 5.80
CA ALA A 346 -1.76 18.22 6.07
C ALA A 346 -0.52 18.56 5.27
N ARG A 347 0.63 18.44 5.88
CA ARG A 347 1.92 18.67 5.23
C ARG A 347 2.95 17.63 5.64
N ASN A 348 3.53 16.96 4.65
CA ASN A 348 4.61 16.02 4.89
C ASN A 348 5.98 16.62 4.56
N LYS A 349 7.03 16.00 5.11
CA LYS A 349 8.44 16.31 4.85
C LYS A 349 9.28 15.05 4.99
N VAL A 350 10.12 14.78 4.00
CA VAL A 350 11.14 13.73 4.08
C VAL A 350 12.25 14.21 5.03
N LEU A 351 12.52 13.44 6.09
CA LEU A 351 13.53 13.76 7.10
C LEU A 351 14.84 13.02 6.80
N GLU A 352 14.75 11.76 6.44
CA GLU A 352 15.89 10.90 6.13
C GLU A 352 15.56 10.12 4.85
N TYR A 353 16.55 9.97 3.99
CA TYR A 353 16.48 9.23 2.76
C TYR A 353 17.91 8.88 2.32
N ASP A 354 18.16 7.63 1.88
CA ASP A 354 19.46 7.26 1.37
C ASP A 354 19.61 7.78 -0.06
N GLU A 355 20.43 8.78 -0.24
CA GLU A 355 20.62 9.50 -1.51
C GLU A 355 22.02 9.22 -2.08
N ALA A 356 22.15 9.21 -3.40
CA ALA A 356 23.42 9.10 -4.04
C ALA A 356 24.36 10.26 -3.63
N PRO A 357 25.65 10.00 -3.41
CA PRO A 357 26.61 11.06 -3.08
C PRO A 357 26.74 12.05 -4.24
N GLY A 358 26.93 13.32 -3.91
CA GLY A 358 27.17 14.38 -4.90
C GLY A 358 25.93 14.93 -5.58
N LEU A 359 24.71 14.59 -5.12
CA LEU A 359 23.48 15.20 -5.63
C LEU A 359 23.49 16.72 -5.41
N ARG A 360 23.12 17.47 -6.45
CA ARG A 360 22.91 18.92 -6.35
C ARG A 360 21.78 19.22 -5.34
N PRO A 361 21.83 20.33 -4.61
CA PRO A 361 20.81 20.68 -3.62
C PRO A 361 19.39 20.65 -4.18
N GLY A 362 19.24 21.06 -5.45
CA GLY A 362 17.98 21.04 -6.19
C GLY A 362 17.43 19.65 -6.48
N MET A 363 18.22 18.57 -6.38
CA MET A 363 17.83 17.19 -6.66
C MET A 363 17.61 16.35 -5.39
N LYS A 364 17.99 16.86 -4.22
CA LYS A 364 17.82 16.12 -2.95
C LYS A 364 16.36 15.92 -2.60
N THR A 365 16.02 14.73 -2.14
CA THR A 365 14.69 14.36 -1.62
C THR A 365 14.51 14.80 -0.18
N VAL A 366 15.59 14.73 0.62
CA VAL A 366 15.58 15.15 2.02
C VAL A 366 15.23 16.63 2.12
N GLY A 367 14.29 16.96 3.00
CA GLY A 367 13.81 18.31 3.22
C GLY A 367 12.59 18.70 2.38
N ARG A 368 12.23 17.94 1.36
CA ARG A 368 11.07 18.16 0.48
C ARG A 368 9.84 17.40 0.94
N ARG A 369 8.73 17.68 0.27
CA ARG A 369 7.51 16.87 0.39
C ARG A 369 7.67 15.59 -0.43
N LEU A 370 6.99 14.53 -0.01
CA LEU A 370 6.81 13.34 -0.84
C LEU A 370 6.14 13.73 -2.16
N ASN A 371 6.53 13.07 -3.24
CA ASN A 371 5.97 13.28 -4.57
C ASN A 371 6.11 14.73 -5.09
N THR A 372 7.18 15.42 -4.69
CA THR A 372 7.51 16.73 -5.28
C THR A 372 7.95 16.51 -6.72
N PHE A 373 7.25 17.15 -7.67
CA PHE A 373 7.69 17.17 -9.06
C PHE A 373 8.96 17.99 -9.18
N LEU A 374 9.94 17.41 -9.87
CA LEU A 374 11.14 18.10 -10.29
C LEU A 374 10.99 18.41 -11.78
N GLY A 375 11.12 19.64 -12.15
CA GLY A 375 11.07 20.07 -13.53
C GLY A 375 12.18 21.06 -13.82
N TYR A 376 12.47 21.24 -15.10
CA TYR A 376 13.38 22.27 -15.55
C TYR A 376 12.68 23.62 -15.49
N VAL A 377 13.42 24.68 -15.16
CA VAL A 377 12.93 26.05 -15.22
C VAL A 377 12.99 26.50 -16.66
N THR A 378 11.92 27.06 -17.18
CA THR A 378 11.84 27.55 -18.53
C THR A 378 11.98 29.08 -18.58
N ASN A 379 12.59 29.59 -19.65
CA ASN A 379 12.70 31.02 -19.98
C ASN A 379 11.93 31.35 -21.26
N GLY A 380 10.76 30.75 -21.45
CA GLY A 380 9.95 30.93 -22.64
C GLY A 380 10.26 29.93 -23.75
N LEU A 381 10.04 30.36 -24.99
CA LEU A 381 10.31 29.59 -26.20
C LEU A 381 11.45 30.22 -26.98
N TYR A 382 12.15 29.46 -27.81
CA TYR A 382 13.10 30.01 -28.77
C TYR A 382 12.35 30.83 -29.83
N GLU A 383 12.70 32.09 -29.99
CA GLU A 383 12.00 33.02 -30.91
C GLU A 383 12.36 32.78 -32.38
N ASN A 384 13.65 32.54 -32.66
CA ASN A 384 14.18 32.33 -33.99
C ASN A 384 15.48 31.51 -33.95
N TYR A 385 16.06 31.19 -35.11
CA TYR A 385 17.29 30.41 -35.19
C TYR A 385 18.51 31.08 -34.56
N THR A 386 18.59 32.44 -34.63
CA THR A 386 19.67 33.17 -33.96
C THR A 386 19.59 32.98 -32.44
N ASP A 387 18.37 33.02 -31.88
CA ASP A 387 18.16 32.76 -30.44
C ASP A 387 18.55 31.34 -30.06
N VAL A 388 18.34 30.34 -30.96
CA VAL A 388 18.81 28.98 -30.78
C VAL A 388 20.34 28.90 -30.74
N GLU A 389 21.01 29.58 -31.67
CA GLU A 389 22.47 29.57 -31.79
C GLU A 389 23.18 30.31 -30.64
N GLU A 390 22.61 31.43 -30.18
CA GLU A 390 23.16 32.23 -29.07
C GLU A 390 22.86 31.64 -27.66
N SER A 391 21.94 30.70 -27.57
CA SER A 391 21.56 30.08 -26.31
C SER A 391 22.43 28.88 -25.97
N PRO A 392 22.57 28.49 -24.66
CA PRO A 392 23.25 27.28 -24.25
C PRO A 392 22.66 26.04 -24.93
N THR A 393 23.52 25.19 -25.47
CA THR A 393 23.09 23.96 -26.15
C THR A 393 22.35 23.05 -25.19
N SER A 394 21.09 22.71 -25.48
CA SER A 394 20.35 21.74 -24.72
C SER A 394 20.76 20.32 -25.11
N THR A 395 21.07 19.49 -24.12
CA THR A 395 21.36 18.07 -24.30
C THR A 395 20.14 17.18 -24.01
N LEU A 396 18.97 17.78 -23.83
CA LEU A 396 17.74 17.06 -23.53
C LEU A 396 17.22 16.36 -24.80
N GLY A 397 17.23 15.04 -24.79
CA GLY A 397 16.51 14.22 -25.76
C GLY A 397 17.20 13.98 -27.11
N ASN A 398 18.43 14.42 -27.35
CA ASN A 398 19.13 14.29 -28.66
C ASN A 398 18.29 14.79 -29.86
N ILE A 399 17.42 15.78 -29.67
CA ILE A 399 16.57 16.36 -30.69
C ILE A 399 17.16 17.69 -31.11
N ALA A 400 17.19 17.97 -32.42
CA ALA A 400 17.56 19.29 -32.93
C ALA A 400 16.55 20.33 -32.47
N ILE A 401 17.04 21.37 -31.82
CA ILE A 401 16.20 22.47 -31.31
C ILE A 401 15.80 23.39 -32.47
N SER A 402 14.54 23.80 -32.46
CA SER A 402 13.94 24.69 -33.45
C SER A 402 13.24 25.89 -32.79
N PRO A 403 13.05 26.98 -33.49
CA PRO A 403 12.18 28.06 -33.01
C PRO A 403 10.80 27.54 -32.63
N GLY A 404 10.29 27.97 -31.47
CA GLY A 404 9.05 27.49 -30.88
C GLY A 404 9.23 26.37 -29.84
N ASP A 405 10.42 25.78 -29.74
CA ASP A 405 10.73 24.82 -28.67
C ASP A 405 10.93 25.51 -27.32
N ILE A 406 10.79 24.73 -26.23
CA ILE A 406 10.94 25.27 -24.87
C ILE A 406 12.40 25.56 -24.56
N LYS A 407 12.68 26.82 -24.20
CA LYS A 407 13.99 27.30 -23.77
C LYS A 407 14.17 27.09 -22.28
N TYR A 408 15.10 26.20 -21.88
CA TYR A 408 15.40 25.92 -20.49
C TYR A 408 16.51 26.82 -19.97
N VAL A 409 16.36 27.22 -18.70
CA VAL A 409 17.40 28.00 -18.01
C VAL A 409 18.54 27.06 -17.66
N ASP A 410 19.78 27.40 -18.04
CA ASP A 410 20.98 26.74 -17.55
C ASP A 410 21.15 27.05 -16.07
N GLN A 411 21.13 26.01 -15.24
CA GLN A 411 21.32 26.13 -13.79
C GLN A 411 22.68 25.54 -13.43
N PRO A 412 23.55 26.32 -12.80
CA PRO A 412 24.88 25.89 -12.40
C PRO A 412 24.90 24.76 -11.35
#